data_ee5f5a4898c981bef47142148bf9e18f
#
_entry.id   ee5f5a4898c981bef47142148bf9e18f
#
_cell.length_a   1.000
_cell.length_b   1.000
_cell.length_c   1.000
_cell.angle_alpha   90.00
_cell.angle_beta   90.00
_cell.angle_gamma   90.00
#
_symmetry.space_group_name_H-M   'P 1'
#
loop_
_entity.id
_entity.type
_entity.pdbx_description
1 polymer ?
#
loop_
_entity_poly.entity_id
_entity_poly.type
_entity_poly.pdbx_seq_one_letter_code
_entity_poly.pdbx_strand_id
1 'polypeptide(L)'
;AHSMGGCVGSLLIEEYPEYFDAAILNAPMMGINLLGIPKPIVKAFVNAAIGFNKGASFAFDHQEFIPNEKVEIKKSSTKSKARYLYVSDLRNENIYYQTNGATFSWVNAALEATGNIFKPKQLKKINIPILIVQAEKDNLVSPKAQDKFARRTENTKIIFMPQVEHDTFNSKEDFLQAYYFELF
;
A
#
# COMPACT_ATOMS: atom_id res chain seq x y z
N ALA A 1 -4.04 -7.48 6.09
CA ALA A 1 -4.21 -6.11 5.57
C ALA A 1 -3.43 -5.92 4.27
N HIS A 2 -3.83 -4.97 3.40
CA HIS A 2 -3.18 -4.69 2.11
C HIS A 2 -2.86 -3.20 1.95
N SER A 3 -1.74 -2.87 1.32
CA SER A 3 -1.38 -1.51 0.88
C SER A 3 -1.50 -0.46 2.00
N MET A 4 -2.32 0.58 1.82
CA MET A 4 -2.65 1.56 2.85
C MET A 4 -3.19 0.91 4.13
N GLY A 5 -4.03 -0.12 4.00
CA GLY A 5 -4.49 -0.92 5.15
C GLY A 5 -3.34 -1.57 5.91
N GLY A 6 -2.26 -1.96 5.23
CA GLY A 6 -1.02 -2.44 5.86
C GLY A 6 -0.29 -1.36 6.66
N CYS A 7 -0.33 -0.10 6.20
CA CYS A 7 0.19 1.04 6.98
C CYS A 7 -0.63 1.24 8.27
N VAL A 8 -1.95 1.29 8.13
CA VAL A 8 -2.86 1.43 9.28
C VAL A 8 -2.72 0.26 10.24
N GLY A 9 -2.67 -0.96 9.71
CA GLY A 9 -2.47 -2.18 10.50
C GLY A 9 -1.16 -2.17 11.27
N SER A 10 -0.06 -1.73 10.64
CA SER A 10 1.24 -1.61 11.31
C SER A 10 1.19 -0.64 12.48
N LEU A 11 0.58 0.54 12.29
CA LEU A 11 0.42 1.52 13.35
C LEU A 11 -0.48 1.01 14.48
N LEU A 12 -1.52 0.25 14.14
CA LEU A 12 -2.42 -0.34 15.13
C LEU A 12 -1.72 -1.43 15.95
N ILE A 13 -0.92 -2.28 15.32
CA ILE A 13 -0.11 -3.30 16.00
C ILE A 13 0.94 -2.65 16.92
N GLU A 14 1.52 -1.53 16.51
CA GLU A 14 2.45 -0.76 17.35
C GLU A 14 1.78 -0.16 18.58
N GLU A 15 0.51 0.20 18.48
CA GLU A 15 -0.22 0.83 19.59
C GLU A 15 -0.87 -0.21 20.51
N TYR A 16 -1.47 -1.28 19.93
CA TYR A 16 -2.27 -2.30 20.62
C TYR A 16 -1.86 -3.71 20.17
N PRO A 17 -0.61 -4.14 20.40
CA PRO A 17 -0.14 -5.47 19.96
C PRO A 17 -0.95 -6.61 20.59
N GLU A 18 -1.51 -6.40 21.77
CA GLU A 18 -2.31 -7.38 22.52
C GLU A 18 -3.65 -7.75 21.87
N TYR A 19 -4.08 -7.02 20.84
CA TYR A 19 -5.32 -7.34 20.12
C TYR A 19 -5.10 -8.37 19.01
N PHE A 20 -3.87 -8.79 18.75
CA PHE A 20 -3.53 -9.63 17.61
C PHE A 20 -2.62 -10.78 18.02
N ASP A 21 -2.92 -11.99 17.53
CA ASP A 21 -2.04 -13.15 17.68
C ASP A 21 -0.96 -13.17 16.58
N ALA A 22 -1.27 -12.69 15.39
CA ALA A 22 -0.37 -12.59 14.26
C ALA A 22 -0.90 -11.58 13.21
N ALA A 23 -0.07 -11.18 12.26
CA ALA A 23 -0.48 -10.31 11.15
C ALA A 23 0.08 -10.75 9.81
N ILE A 24 -0.75 -10.69 8.77
CA ILE A 24 -0.34 -10.84 7.38
C ILE A 24 -0.54 -9.51 6.66
N LEU A 25 0.54 -8.94 6.15
CA LEU A 25 0.57 -7.64 5.50
C LEU A 25 0.95 -7.81 4.02
N ASN A 26 -0.01 -7.62 3.13
CA ASN A 26 0.19 -7.75 1.68
C ASN A 26 0.61 -6.41 1.08
N ALA A 27 1.77 -6.36 0.46
CA ALA A 27 2.34 -5.16 -0.15
C ALA A 27 2.09 -3.90 0.71
N PRO A 28 2.41 -3.93 2.03
CA PRO A 28 2.01 -2.86 2.95
C PRO A 28 2.69 -1.54 2.60
N MET A 29 1.94 -0.43 2.69
CA MET A 29 2.46 0.92 2.49
C MET A 29 3.29 1.37 3.70
N MET A 30 4.47 0.81 3.88
CA MET A 30 5.46 1.27 4.86
C MET A 30 6.30 2.44 4.35
N GLY A 31 6.15 2.76 3.08
CA GLY A 31 6.70 3.92 2.38
C GLY A 31 6.07 4.02 1.01
N ILE A 32 5.91 5.24 0.50
CA ILE A 32 5.37 5.49 -0.84
C ILE A 32 6.52 5.49 -1.84
N ASN A 33 6.29 4.98 -3.04
CA ASN A 33 7.21 5.14 -4.14
C ASN A 33 7.09 6.57 -4.70
N LEU A 34 8.07 7.38 -4.42
CA LEU A 34 8.11 8.79 -4.83
C LEU A 34 8.87 8.99 -6.17
N LEU A 35 9.02 7.95 -6.98
CA LEU A 35 9.68 7.99 -8.30
C LEU A 35 11.08 8.63 -8.25
N GLY A 36 11.82 8.43 -7.16
CA GLY A 36 13.16 8.98 -6.95
C GLY A 36 13.18 10.41 -6.41
N ILE A 37 12.05 11.07 -6.24
CA ILE A 37 12.01 12.42 -5.66
C ILE A 37 12.22 12.32 -4.14
N PRO A 38 13.17 13.11 -3.56
CA PRO A 38 13.39 13.09 -2.13
C PRO A 38 12.14 13.47 -1.32
N LYS A 39 11.82 12.66 -0.28
CA LYS A 39 10.65 12.89 0.58
C LYS A 39 10.49 14.33 1.10
N PRO A 40 11.55 15.05 1.52
CA PRO A 40 11.42 16.43 1.98
C PRO A 40 10.88 17.38 0.89
N ILE A 41 11.28 17.18 -0.37
CA ILE A 41 10.82 17.99 -1.49
C ILE A 41 9.34 17.77 -1.74
N VAL A 42 8.90 16.51 -1.79
CA VAL A 42 7.48 16.16 -1.94
C VAL A 42 6.67 16.74 -0.79
N LYS A 43 7.17 16.62 0.45
CA LYS A 43 6.48 17.16 1.63
C LYS A 43 6.37 18.69 1.59
N ALA A 44 7.40 19.38 1.19
CA ALA A 44 7.37 20.85 1.04
C ALA A 44 6.34 21.28 0.00
N PHE A 45 6.31 20.64 -1.16
CA PHE A 45 5.34 20.91 -2.22
C PHE A 45 3.90 20.66 -1.77
N VAL A 46 3.65 19.51 -1.15
CA VAL A 46 2.31 19.13 -0.64
C VAL A 46 1.85 20.12 0.43
N ASN A 47 2.73 20.50 1.37
CA ASN A 47 2.39 21.48 2.42
C ASN A 47 2.08 22.86 1.82
N ALA A 48 2.81 23.29 0.79
CA ALA A 48 2.51 24.52 0.08
C ALA A 48 1.11 24.46 -0.57
N ALA A 49 0.80 23.38 -1.27
CA ALA A 49 -0.53 23.19 -1.86
C ALA A 49 -1.66 23.26 -0.82
N ILE A 50 -1.47 22.61 0.34
CA ILE A 50 -2.42 22.67 1.46
C ILE A 50 -2.54 24.12 2.00
N GLY A 51 -1.42 24.83 2.14
CA GLY A 51 -1.40 26.22 2.58
C GLY A 51 -2.16 27.18 1.63
N PHE A 52 -2.22 26.81 0.34
CA PHE A 52 -3.05 27.51 -0.67
C PHE A 52 -4.49 26.97 -0.79
N ASN A 53 -5.00 26.28 0.24
CA ASN A 53 -6.35 25.68 0.27
C ASN A 53 -6.61 24.62 -0.82
N LYS A 54 -5.57 23.96 -1.33
CA LYS A 54 -5.66 22.88 -2.32
C LYS A 54 -5.60 21.48 -1.70
N GLY A 55 -5.74 21.36 -0.38
CA GLY A 55 -5.64 20.07 0.31
C GLY A 55 -6.61 19.02 -0.21
N ALA A 56 -7.84 19.39 -0.56
CA ALA A 56 -8.85 18.50 -1.13
C ALA A 56 -8.71 18.28 -2.65
N SER A 57 -7.85 19.03 -3.33
CA SER A 57 -7.58 18.83 -4.76
C SER A 57 -6.74 17.58 -4.97
N PHE A 58 -6.94 16.91 -6.12
CA PHE A 58 -6.13 15.77 -6.51
C PHE A 58 -4.65 16.18 -6.66
N ALA A 59 -3.79 15.33 -6.15
CA ALA A 59 -2.34 15.54 -6.19
C ALA A 59 -1.76 14.97 -7.50
N PHE A 60 -0.87 15.73 -8.13
CA PHE A 60 -0.16 15.33 -9.35
C PHE A 60 -1.15 14.98 -10.48
N ASP A 61 -0.97 13.83 -11.13
CA ASP A 61 -1.82 13.35 -12.23
C ASP A 61 -3.02 12.51 -11.78
N HIS A 62 -3.37 12.59 -10.49
CA HIS A 62 -4.52 11.87 -9.96
C HIS A 62 -5.83 12.58 -10.30
N GLN A 63 -6.90 11.80 -10.47
CA GLN A 63 -8.23 12.28 -10.82
C GLN A 63 -9.32 11.43 -10.16
N GLU A 64 -10.57 11.85 -10.30
CA GLU A 64 -11.74 11.09 -9.89
C GLU A 64 -11.86 9.77 -10.67
N PHE A 65 -12.65 8.85 -10.12
CA PHE A 65 -13.03 7.64 -10.84
C PHE A 65 -13.91 8.01 -12.06
N ILE A 66 -13.53 7.52 -13.23
CA ILE A 66 -14.32 7.68 -14.46
C ILE A 66 -15.00 6.35 -14.76
N PRO A 67 -16.33 6.27 -14.63
CA PRO A 67 -17.08 5.06 -14.97
C PRO A 67 -16.83 4.64 -16.41
N ASN A 68 -16.68 3.33 -16.63
CA ASN A 68 -16.48 2.73 -17.96
C ASN A 68 -15.22 3.22 -18.71
N GLU A 69 -14.26 3.84 -17.99
CA GLU A 69 -12.98 4.20 -18.58
C GLU A 69 -12.27 2.94 -19.08
N LYS A 70 -11.79 2.98 -20.33
CA LYS A 70 -10.99 1.88 -20.91
C LYS A 70 -9.58 1.97 -20.35
N VAL A 71 -9.33 1.32 -19.22
CA VAL A 71 -7.99 1.23 -18.66
C VAL A 71 -7.21 0.10 -19.30
N GLU A 72 -5.98 0.38 -19.69
CA GLU A 72 -5.07 -0.63 -20.19
C GLU A 72 -4.57 -1.50 -19.03
N ILE A 73 -4.74 -2.80 -19.13
CA ILE A 73 -4.30 -3.75 -18.10
C ILE A 73 -2.78 -3.63 -17.78
N LYS A 74 -2.01 -3.11 -18.73
CA LYS A 74 -0.56 -2.85 -18.53
C LYS A 74 -0.29 -1.77 -17.47
N LYS A 75 -1.26 -0.89 -17.23
CA LYS A 75 -1.18 0.20 -16.25
C LYS A 75 -1.83 -0.16 -14.91
N SER A 76 -2.49 -1.32 -14.83
CA SER A 76 -3.15 -1.77 -13.61
C SER A 76 -2.15 -2.40 -12.62
N SER A 77 -2.53 -2.46 -11.36
CA SER A 77 -1.78 -3.11 -10.28
C SER A 77 -1.88 -4.64 -10.28
N THR A 78 -2.59 -5.21 -11.25
CA THR A 78 -2.67 -6.66 -11.52
C THR A 78 -2.48 -6.97 -13.00
N LYS A 79 -1.95 -8.15 -13.30
CA LYS A 79 -1.85 -8.68 -14.68
C LYS A 79 -2.89 -9.75 -14.98
N SER A 80 -3.80 -10.05 -14.08
CA SER A 80 -4.93 -10.93 -14.34
C SER A 80 -6.08 -10.17 -14.99
N LYS A 81 -6.28 -10.37 -16.30
CA LYS A 81 -7.36 -9.70 -17.03
C LYS A 81 -8.74 -10.02 -16.44
N ALA A 82 -8.98 -11.27 -16.06
CA ALA A 82 -10.27 -11.68 -15.52
C ALA A 82 -10.58 -10.97 -14.19
N ARG A 83 -9.60 -10.94 -13.25
CA ARG A 83 -9.76 -10.26 -11.95
C ARG A 83 -9.85 -8.75 -12.10
N TYR A 84 -9.07 -8.18 -13.02
CA TYR A 84 -9.16 -6.77 -13.34
C TYR A 84 -10.56 -6.38 -13.82
N LEU A 85 -11.12 -7.12 -14.79
CA LEU A 85 -12.47 -6.86 -15.32
C LEU A 85 -13.53 -7.03 -14.24
N TYR A 86 -13.46 -8.09 -13.44
CA TYR A 86 -14.37 -8.31 -12.32
C TYR A 86 -14.42 -7.13 -11.34
N VAL A 87 -13.24 -6.64 -10.91
CA VAL A 87 -13.16 -5.48 -10.02
C VAL A 87 -13.65 -4.20 -10.72
N SER A 88 -13.34 -4.03 -12.01
CA SER A 88 -13.80 -2.90 -12.80
C SER A 88 -15.33 -2.87 -12.91
N ASP A 89 -15.96 -4.01 -13.17
CA ASP A 89 -17.41 -4.13 -13.27
C ASP A 89 -18.09 -3.81 -11.93
N LEU A 90 -17.58 -4.36 -10.83
CA LEU A 90 -18.07 -4.02 -9.48
C LEU A 90 -17.97 -2.52 -9.17
N ARG A 91 -16.87 -1.87 -9.57
CA ARG A 91 -16.71 -0.42 -9.38
C ARG A 91 -17.64 0.39 -10.25
N ASN A 92 -17.93 -0.05 -11.48
CA ASN A 92 -18.89 0.62 -12.37
C ASN A 92 -20.33 0.52 -11.84
N GLU A 93 -20.69 -0.60 -11.23
CA GLU A 93 -22.03 -0.87 -10.72
C GLU A 93 -22.30 -0.23 -9.35
N ASN A 94 -21.26 0.06 -8.56
CA ASN A 94 -21.45 0.50 -7.18
C ASN A 94 -20.61 1.75 -6.85
N ILE A 95 -21.30 2.87 -6.61
CA ILE A 95 -20.70 4.16 -6.29
C ILE A 95 -19.80 4.10 -5.04
N TYR A 96 -20.08 3.23 -4.09
CA TYR A 96 -19.25 3.09 -2.87
C TYR A 96 -17.87 2.50 -3.14
N TYR A 97 -17.64 1.89 -4.31
CA TYR A 97 -16.35 1.37 -4.75
C TYR A 97 -15.58 2.32 -5.67
N GLN A 98 -16.19 3.48 -6.02
CA GLN A 98 -15.63 4.45 -6.96
C GLN A 98 -14.64 5.43 -6.31
N THR A 99 -13.86 4.97 -5.36
CA THR A 99 -12.76 5.75 -4.81
C THR A 99 -11.56 5.70 -5.76
N ASN A 100 -10.97 6.85 -6.05
CA ASN A 100 -9.81 6.95 -6.93
C ASN A 100 -8.99 8.19 -6.63
N GLY A 101 -7.70 8.14 -6.97
CA GLY A 101 -6.80 9.27 -6.84
C GLY A 101 -6.49 9.68 -5.40
N ALA A 102 -5.31 10.23 -5.21
CA ALA A 102 -4.87 10.79 -3.94
C ALA A 102 -5.02 12.32 -3.96
N THR A 103 -5.53 12.91 -2.88
CA THR A 103 -5.51 14.37 -2.67
C THR A 103 -4.19 14.80 -2.03
N PHE A 104 -3.88 16.10 -2.05
CA PHE A 104 -2.69 16.61 -1.35
C PHE A 104 -2.76 16.32 0.16
N SER A 105 -3.92 16.45 0.80
CA SER A 105 -4.09 16.09 2.22
C SER A 105 -3.85 14.62 2.47
N TRP A 106 -4.32 13.73 1.57
CA TRP A 106 -4.06 12.30 1.68
C TRP A 106 -2.57 12.00 1.57
N VAL A 107 -1.87 12.60 0.58
CA VAL A 107 -0.41 12.41 0.42
C VAL A 107 0.33 12.87 1.67
N ASN A 108 -0.04 14.02 2.26
CA ASN A 108 0.58 14.48 3.50
C ASN A 108 0.39 13.48 4.64
N ALA A 109 -0.86 13.04 4.86
CA ALA A 109 -1.17 12.06 5.90
C ALA A 109 -0.42 10.73 5.70
N ALA A 110 -0.31 10.25 4.46
CA ALA A 110 0.42 9.04 4.12
C ALA A 110 1.95 9.18 4.36
N LEU A 111 2.52 10.34 4.03
CA LEU A 111 3.93 10.64 4.34
C LEU A 111 4.20 10.69 5.85
N GLU A 112 3.27 11.20 6.64
CA GLU A 112 3.36 11.25 8.10
C GLU A 112 3.19 9.86 8.70
N ALA A 113 2.15 9.12 8.32
CA ALA A 113 1.87 7.77 8.78
C ALA A 113 3.06 6.84 8.53
N THR A 114 3.59 6.82 7.29
CA THR A 114 4.77 6.01 6.94
C THR A 114 6.04 6.45 7.65
N GLY A 115 6.12 7.68 8.12
CA GLY A 115 7.20 8.15 8.99
C GLY A 115 7.05 7.66 10.43
N ASN A 116 5.81 7.63 10.92
CA ASN A 116 5.48 7.21 12.29
C ASN A 116 5.77 5.73 12.54
N ILE A 117 5.51 4.84 11.57
CA ILE A 117 5.83 3.41 11.64
C ILE A 117 7.28 3.16 12.09
N PHE A 118 8.22 4.04 11.73
CA PHE A 118 9.64 3.82 12.01
C PHE A 118 10.14 4.46 13.31
N LYS A 119 9.25 4.92 14.18
CA LYS A 119 9.63 5.43 15.50
C LYS A 119 10.17 4.30 16.38
N PRO A 120 11.41 4.38 16.90
CA PRO A 120 12.03 3.25 17.61
C PRO A 120 11.22 2.75 18.82
N LYS A 121 10.55 3.65 19.52
CA LYS A 121 9.72 3.30 20.69
C LYS A 121 8.50 2.46 20.28
N GLN A 122 7.95 2.71 19.10
CA GLN A 122 6.77 1.99 18.59
C GLN A 122 7.17 0.61 18.09
N LEU A 123 8.19 0.53 17.24
CA LEU A 123 8.67 -0.75 16.71
C LEU A 123 9.01 -1.77 17.82
N LYS A 124 9.52 -1.30 18.97
CA LYS A 124 9.84 -2.17 20.12
C LYS A 124 8.60 -2.76 20.82
N LYS A 125 7.42 -2.23 20.59
CA LYS A 125 6.18 -2.79 21.15
C LYS A 125 5.69 -4.01 20.37
N ILE A 126 6.15 -4.17 19.13
CA ILE A 126 5.73 -5.29 18.26
C ILE A 126 6.35 -6.58 18.77
N ASN A 127 5.51 -7.46 19.31
CA ASN A 127 5.89 -8.75 19.88
C ASN A 127 5.20 -9.93 19.20
N ILE A 128 4.29 -9.67 18.25
CA ILE A 128 3.55 -10.68 17.50
C ILE A 128 4.30 -11.09 16.22
N PRO A 129 4.06 -12.31 15.71
CA PRO A 129 4.53 -12.70 14.38
C PRO A 129 3.90 -11.85 13.27
N ILE A 130 4.73 -11.36 12.36
CA ILE A 130 4.27 -10.62 11.18
C ILE A 130 4.81 -11.29 9.93
N LEU A 131 3.95 -11.51 8.95
CA LEU A 131 4.29 -11.96 7.63
C LEU A 131 4.04 -10.82 6.62
N ILE A 132 5.08 -10.39 5.93
CA ILE A 132 4.96 -9.42 4.83
C ILE A 132 5.03 -10.18 3.52
N VAL A 133 4.02 -10.02 2.67
CA VAL A 133 4.07 -10.44 1.27
C VAL A 133 4.54 -9.26 0.43
N GLN A 134 5.74 -9.37 -0.12
CA GLN A 134 6.40 -8.31 -0.87
C GLN A 134 6.33 -8.61 -2.37
N ALA A 135 5.76 -7.71 -3.16
CA ALA A 135 5.69 -7.81 -4.60
C ALA A 135 6.97 -7.25 -5.26
N GLU A 136 7.55 -8.01 -6.21
CA GLU A 136 8.77 -7.57 -6.93
C GLU A 136 8.54 -6.33 -7.78
N LYS A 137 7.40 -6.29 -8.48
CA LYS A 137 7.08 -5.23 -9.44
C LYS A 137 6.16 -4.16 -8.87
N ASP A 138 6.22 -3.95 -7.56
CA ASP A 138 5.44 -2.91 -6.91
C ASP A 138 5.95 -1.51 -7.30
N ASN A 139 5.08 -0.76 -7.95
CA ASN A 139 5.35 0.61 -8.36
C ASN A 139 4.66 1.68 -7.49
N LEU A 140 3.84 1.25 -6.50
CA LEU A 140 3.07 2.14 -5.64
C LEU A 140 3.72 2.35 -4.28
N VAL A 141 4.19 1.27 -3.65
CA VAL A 141 4.82 1.31 -2.34
C VAL A 141 6.30 0.94 -2.42
N SER A 142 7.03 1.18 -1.35
CA SER A 142 8.49 0.97 -1.30
C SER A 142 8.84 -0.40 -0.71
N PRO A 143 9.32 -1.37 -1.49
CA PRO A 143 9.85 -2.63 -0.96
C PRO A 143 10.98 -2.42 0.04
N LYS A 144 11.86 -1.43 -0.21
CA LYS A 144 12.94 -1.04 0.71
C LYS A 144 12.44 -0.63 2.10
N ALA A 145 11.25 -0.03 2.17
CA ALA A 145 10.65 0.31 3.47
C ALA A 145 10.11 -0.93 4.19
N GLN A 146 9.58 -1.91 3.45
CA GLN A 146 9.17 -3.21 3.99
C GLN A 146 10.39 -3.97 4.54
N ASP A 147 11.49 -4.02 3.79
CA ASP A 147 12.76 -4.61 4.25
C ASP A 147 13.28 -3.93 5.51
N LYS A 148 13.20 -2.59 5.56
CA LYS A 148 13.62 -1.81 6.72
C LYS A 148 12.77 -2.14 7.95
N PHE A 149 11.47 -2.33 7.77
CA PHE A 149 10.56 -2.71 8.84
C PHE A 149 10.92 -4.10 9.38
N ALA A 150 11.03 -5.08 8.50
CA ALA A 150 11.39 -6.46 8.88
C ALA A 150 12.75 -6.55 9.62
N ARG A 151 13.74 -5.74 9.23
CA ARG A 151 15.03 -5.69 9.93
C ARG A 151 14.97 -5.03 11.31
N ARG A 152 13.91 -4.33 11.64
CA ARG A 152 13.77 -3.58 12.91
C ARG A 152 12.76 -4.18 13.87
N THR A 153 12.13 -5.26 13.47
CA THR A 153 11.17 -6.04 14.26
C THR A 153 11.69 -7.48 14.40
N GLU A 154 11.49 -8.09 15.56
CA GLU A 154 12.10 -9.39 15.87
C GLU A 154 11.42 -10.56 15.13
N ASN A 155 10.10 -10.52 15.01
CA ASN A 155 9.26 -11.63 14.52
C ASN A 155 8.63 -11.36 13.15
N THR A 156 9.31 -10.59 12.28
CA THR A 156 8.79 -10.31 10.93
C THR A 156 9.53 -11.12 9.88
N LYS A 157 8.77 -11.83 9.06
CA LYS A 157 9.26 -12.53 7.87
C LYS A 157 8.74 -11.86 6.61
N ILE A 158 9.51 -11.96 5.51
CA ILE A 158 9.09 -11.51 4.19
C ILE A 158 9.00 -12.71 3.27
N ILE A 159 7.86 -12.86 2.60
CA ILE A 159 7.70 -13.70 1.41
C ILE A 159 7.84 -12.79 0.20
N PHE A 160 8.84 -13.05 -0.62
CA PHE A 160 9.07 -12.33 -1.86
C PHE A 160 8.32 -13.01 -3.00
N MET A 161 7.48 -12.23 -3.71
CA MET A 161 6.66 -12.70 -4.83
C MET A 161 7.26 -12.20 -6.15
N PRO A 162 8.05 -13.03 -6.87
CA PRO A 162 8.65 -12.63 -8.14
C PRO A 162 7.57 -12.41 -9.21
N GLN A 163 7.80 -11.43 -10.09
CA GLN A 163 6.92 -11.06 -11.21
C GLN A 163 5.52 -10.54 -10.81
N VAL A 164 5.21 -10.47 -9.51
CA VAL A 164 3.93 -9.99 -8.99
C VAL A 164 3.97 -8.47 -8.81
N GLU A 165 2.86 -7.82 -9.10
CA GLU A 165 2.62 -6.40 -8.91
C GLU A 165 1.91 -6.12 -7.59
N HIS A 166 1.56 -4.86 -7.33
CA HIS A 166 1.02 -4.41 -6.05
C HIS A 166 -0.17 -5.23 -5.52
N ASP A 167 -1.12 -5.61 -6.39
CA ASP A 167 -2.28 -6.42 -6.02
C ASP A 167 -1.93 -7.92 -5.95
N THR A 168 -1.17 -8.32 -4.94
CA THR A 168 -0.64 -9.68 -4.78
C THR A 168 -1.72 -10.76 -4.83
N PHE A 169 -2.86 -10.54 -4.15
CA PHE A 169 -4.00 -11.47 -4.08
C PHE A 169 -4.91 -11.43 -5.33
N ASN A 170 -4.69 -10.49 -6.24
CA ASN A 170 -5.35 -10.38 -7.55
C ASN A 170 -4.43 -10.76 -8.72
N SER A 171 -3.31 -11.41 -8.45
CA SER A 171 -2.34 -11.84 -9.46
C SER A 171 -2.87 -12.93 -10.37
N LYS A 172 -2.09 -13.33 -11.37
CA LYS A 172 -2.38 -14.49 -12.21
C LYS A 172 -2.40 -15.77 -11.38
N GLU A 173 -3.13 -16.78 -11.87
CA GLU A 173 -3.36 -18.04 -11.16
C GLU A 173 -2.08 -18.71 -10.66
N ASP A 174 -1.06 -18.82 -11.53
CA ASP A 174 0.22 -19.45 -11.19
C ASP A 174 0.89 -18.82 -9.95
N PHE A 175 0.77 -17.50 -9.81
CA PHE A 175 1.31 -16.79 -8.64
C PHE A 175 0.41 -16.93 -7.41
N LEU A 176 -0.90 -17.04 -7.59
CA LEU A 176 -1.83 -17.21 -6.48
C LEU A 176 -1.71 -18.58 -5.82
N GLN A 177 -1.43 -19.63 -6.56
CA GLN A 177 -1.16 -20.95 -5.99
C GLN A 177 0.04 -20.88 -5.04
N ALA A 178 1.15 -20.27 -5.47
CA ALA A 178 2.32 -20.07 -4.63
C ALA A 178 1.99 -19.15 -3.42
N TYR A 179 1.24 -18.07 -3.64
CA TYR A 179 0.80 -17.16 -2.60
C TYR A 179 -0.01 -17.87 -1.50
N TYR A 180 -1.01 -18.66 -1.87
CA TYR A 180 -1.82 -19.37 -0.89
C TYR A 180 -1.05 -20.50 -0.19
N PHE A 181 -0.17 -21.19 -0.90
CA PHE A 181 0.69 -22.23 -0.31
C PHE A 181 1.63 -21.67 0.77
N GLU A 182 2.11 -20.45 0.59
CA GLU A 182 2.99 -19.78 1.57
C GLU A 182 2.22 -19.21 2.76
N LEU A 183 0.92 -18.95 2.61
CA LEU A 183 0.09 -18.37 3.67
C LEU A 183 -0.62 -19.43 4.55
N PHE A 184 -0.91 -20.60 4.01
CA PHE A 184 -1.71 -21.65 4.64
C PHE A 184 -1.04 -23.01 4.57
#